data_cff2e4c137f24fa62a10210a99584c04
#
_entry.id   cff2e4c137f24fa62a10210a99584c04
#
_cell.length_a   1.000
_cell.length_b   1.000
_cell.length_c   1.000
_cell.angle_alpha   90.00
_cell.angle_beta   90.00
_cell.angle_gamma   90.00
#
_symmetry.space_group_name_H-M   'P 1'
#
loop_
_entity.id
_entity.type
_entity.pdbx_description
1 polymer ?
#
loop_
_entity_poly.entity_id
_entity_poly.type
_entity_poly.pdbx_seq_one_letter_code
_entity_poly.pdbx_strand_id
1 'polypeptide(L)'
;MSNKTRISELEKEIKKNQELYYNNKPVISDMEFDALVDELSKLDPENPLLTTVVGSDHTEGFKKVTHNIVMGSQSKANTEPEMNSWIGTIDNSMVLGSFKMDGNSVCLTYKNGKLVRAASRGDGYTGDDITENVKKMNFVPQKLVDDFTGDVRGEVLLSRKNKKKYFPEFKNCRNGASGVMKHLDGAGCEHLDVVCYDAQYLSKTEEFGTQQNLVSFLERNGFKAAEYRFFKNLTGKDAMDYLKEVFDDFDNLEYDIDGIVWKQNTIDMNDMRTNERPKTNIALKPAKVFKETILENIEWQVRNGTLTPVAVLSPVELQGATISRASLCNIACLEQMGIEIGHKVMICRCGMIIPKIIKDINTGKYAEGYEL
;
A
#
# COMPACT_ATOMS: atom_id res chain seq x y z
N MET A 1 23.87 12.37 -22.10
CA MET A 1 23.44 10.99 -22.43
C MET A 1 22.24 11.06 -23.36
N SER A 2 22.09 10.14 -24.31
CA SER A 2 20.86 10.14 -25.13
C SER A 2 19.70 9.59 -24.29
N ASN A 3 18.44 10.06 -24.55
CA ASN A 3 17.26 9.55 -23.84
C ASN A 3 17.17 8.01 -23.90
N LYS A 4 17.57 7.38 -25.02
CA LYS A 4 17.61 5.93 -25.17
C LYS A 4 18.58 5.23 -24.20
N THR A 5 19.73 5.84 -23.93
CA THR A 5 20.71 5.29 -22.98
C THR A 5 20.14 5.36 -21.55
N ARG A 6 19.53 6.51 -21.19
CA ARG A 6 18.93 6.69 -19.86
C ARG A 6 17.74 5.76 -19.62
N ILE A 7 16.87 5.56 -20.62
CA ILE A 7 15.75 4.59 -20.55
C ILE A 7 16.29 3.18 -20.25
N SER A 8 17.33 2.72 -20.99
CA SER A 8 17.91 1.39 -20.77
C SER A 8 18.58 1.22 -19.39
N GLU A 9 19.17 2.28 -18.85
CA GLU A 9 19.69 2.30 -17.47
C GLU A 9 18.57 2.19 -16.45
N LEU A 10 17.52 3.01 -16.59
CA LEU A 10 16.34 2.98 -15.72
C LEU A 10 15.66 1.61 -15.71
N GLU A 11 15.50 0.99 -16.89
CA GLU A 11 14.94 -0.36 -16.99
C GLU A 11 15.74 -1.39 -16.19
N LYS A 12 17.07 -1.30 -16.23
CA LYS A 12 17.96 -2.20 -15.46
C LYS A 12 17.91 -1.91 -13.96
N GLU A 13 17.93 -0.63 -13.59
CA GLU A 13 17.87 -0.21 -12.19
C GLU A 13 16.54 -0.58 -11.55
N ILE A 14 15.42 -0.35 -12.24
CA ILE A 14 14.08 -0.71 -11.78
C ILE A 14 13.99 -2.22 -11.57
N LYS A 15 14.37 -3.04 -12.56
CA LYS A 15 14.35 -4.50 -12.44
C LYS A 15 15.22 -5.00 -11.29
N LYS A 16 16.46 -4.51 -11.19
CA LYS A 16 17.39 -4.90 -10.11
C LYS A 16 16.85 -4.55 -8.72
N ASN A 17 16.35 -3.33 -8.54
CA ASN A 17 15.85 -2.89 -7.26
C ASN A 17 14.52 -3.56 -6.90
N GLN A 18 13.71 -3.89 -7.89
CA GLN A 18 12.53 -4.70 -7.76
C GLN A 18 12.87 -6.09 -7.20
N GLU A 19 13.83 -6.81 -7.78
CA GLU A 19 14.31 -8.09 -7.27
C GLU A 19 14.88 -8.00 -5.85
N LEU A 20 15.66 -6.97 -5.55
CA LEU A 20 16.26 -6.77 -4.23
C LEU A 20 15.23 -6.42 -3.16
N TYR A 21 14.25 -5.60 -3.49
CA TYR A 21 13.15 -5.25 -2.59
C TYR A 21 12.36 -6.49 -2.16
N TYR A 22 12.03 -7.36 -3.12
CA TYR A 22 11.24 -8.57 -2.87
C TYR A 22 12.03 -9.71 -2.26
N ASN A 23 13.36 -9.69 -2.37
CA ASN A 23 14.24 -10.65 -1.69
C ASN A 23 14.67 -10.21 -0.27
N ASN A 24 13.94 -9.27 0.36
CA ASN A 24 14.24 -8.70 1.69
C ASN A 24 15.66 -8.09 1.81
N LYS A 25 16.22 -7.61 0.72
CA LYS A 25 17.52 -6.90 0.67
C LYS A 25 17.36 -5.57 -0.09
N PRO A 26 16.39 -4.71 0.29
CA PRO A 26 16.22 -3.44 -0.40
C PRO A 26 17.49 -2.59 -0.20
N VAL A 27 18.05 -2.13 -1.31
CA VAL A 27 19.21 -1.21 -1.32
C VAL A 27 18.78 0.23 -1.58
N ILE A 28 17.52 0.43 -2.03
CA ILE A 28 16.90 1.74 -2.18
C ILE A 28 15.54 1.75 -1.45
N SER A 29 15.06 2.95 -1.11
CA SER A 29 13.74 3.14 -0.50
C SER A 29 12.62 3.02 -1.53
N ASP A 30 11.38 2.81 -1.07
CA ASP A 30 10.17 2.81 -1.93
C ASP A 30 10.05 4.10 -2.75
N MET A 31 10.56 5.20 -2.23
CA MET A 31 10.48 6.52 -2.82
C MET A 31 11.52 6.73 -3.92
N GLU A 32 12.75 6.22 -3.73
CA GLU A 32 13.76 6.17 -4.78
C GLU A 32 13.30 5.26 -5.91
N PHE A 33 12.68 4.14 -5.57
CA PHE A 33 12.08 3.24 -6.55
C PHE A 33 10.94 3.94 -7.33
N ASP A 34 10.01 4.63 -6.63
CA ASP A 34 8.94 5.41 -7.26
C ASP A 34 9.52 6.52 -8.15
N ALA A 35 10.63 7.17 -7.76
CA ALA A 35 11.29 8.20 -8.56
C ALA A 35 11.88 7.64 -9.87
N LEU A 36 12.49 6.45 -9.84
CA LEU A 36 12.97 5.77 -11.05
C LEU A 36 11.81 5.45 -12.01
N VAL A 37 10.69 4.99 -11.46
CA VAL A 37 9.48 4.70 -12.26
C VAL A 37 8.87 5.97 -12.85
N ASP A 38 8.82 7.06 -12.07
CA ASP A 38 8.33 8.36 -12.53
C ASP A 38 9.23 8.97 -13.62
N GLU A 39 10.56 8.82 -13.49
CA GLU A 39 11.51 9.26 -14.50
C GLU A 39 11.34 8.45 -15.81
N LEU A 40 11.21 7.13 -15.70
CA LEU A 40 10.95 6.28 -16.87
C LEU A 40 9.63 6.64 -17.55
N SER A 41 8.57 6.90 -16.78
CA SER A 41 7.25 7.30 -17.30
C SER A 41 7.30 8.64 -18.04
N LYS A 42 8.14 9.58 -17.61
CA LYS A 42 8.33 10.86 -18.30
C LYS A 42 9.12 10.72 -19.60
N LEU A 43 10.09 9.80 -19.64
CA LEU A 43 10.97 9.60 -20.81
C LEU A 43 10.38 8.66 -21.85
N ASP A 44 9.58 7.68 -21.42
CA ASP A 44 8.93 6.67 -22.26
C ASP A 44 7.60 6.22 -21.64
N PRO A 45 6.50 6.99 -21.84
CA PRO A 45 5.20 6.69 -21.24
C PRO A 45 4.59 5.34 -21.66
N GLU A 46 4.99 4.79 -22.80
CA GLU A 46 4.53 3.49 -23.33
C GLU A 46 5.48 2.34 -22.95
N ASN A 47 6.45 2.56 -22.07
CA ASN A 47 7.43 1.54 -21.71
C ASN A 47 6.75 0.33 -21.06
N PRO A 48 6.99 -0.90 -21.55
CA PRO A 48 6.36 -2.11 -20.99
C PRO A 48 6.63 -2.32 -19.50
N LEU A 49 7.75 -1.83 -18.98
CA LEU A 49 8.07 -1.92 -17.54
C LEU A 49 7.09 -1.14 -16.67
N LEU A 50 6.53 -0.05 -17.15
CA LEU A 50 5.55 0.73 -16.40
C LEU A 50 4.25 -0.03 -16.15
N THR A 51 3.92 -0.98 -17.03
CA THR A 51 2.77 -1.88 -16.87
C THR A 51 3.11 -3.11 -16.04
N THR A 52 4.39 -3.54 -16.03
CA THR A 52 4.88 -4.75 -15.35
C THR A 52 5.59 -4.49 -14.02
N VAL A 53 5.71 -3.23 -13.57
CA VAL A 53 6.25 -2.88 -12.24
C VAL A 53 5.26 -3.29 -11.16
N VAL A 54 5.06 -4.59 -11.06
CA VAL A 54 4.42 -5.26 -9.94
C VAL A 54 5.51 -6.08 -9.27
N GLY A 55 5.76 -5.81 -8.02
CA GLY A 55 6.82 -6.47 -7.31
C GLY A 55 6.75 -7.99 -7.30
N SER A 56 7.88 -8.65 -7.50
CA SER A 56 7.97 -10.09 -7.31
C SER A 56 8.14 -10.41 -5.83
N ASP A 57 7.08 -10.78 -5.15
CA ASP A 57 7.06 -11.18 -3.74
C ASP A 57 7.45 -12.68 -3.59
N HIS A 58 8.54 -13.07 -4.25
CA HIS A 58 8.97 -14.48 -4.28
C HIS A 58 9.90 -14.81 -3.12
N THR A 59 9.54 -15.85 -2.37
CA THR A 59 10.34 -16.37 -1.25
C THR A 59 10.92 -17.73 -1.62
N GLU A 60 12.20 -17.95 -1.39
CA GLU A 60 12.82 -19.28 -1.52
C GLU A 60 12.12 -20.28 -0.59
N GLY A 61 11.82 -21.47 -1.10
CA GLY A 61 11.18 -22.56 -0.35
C GLY A 61 9.68 -22.73 -0.61
N PHE A 62 8.98 -21.73 -1.14
CA PHE A 62 7.58 -21.86 -1.54
C PHE A 62 7.45 -22.30 -3.01
N LYS A 63 6.45 -23.16 -3.28
CA LYS A 63 6.06 -23.52 -4.65
C LYS A 63 5.47 -22.28 -5.34
N LYS A 64 5.87 -22.02 -6.58
CA LYS A 64 5.27 -20.98 -7.41
C LYS A 64 3.95 -21.45 -8.02
N VAL A 65 2.99 -20.54 -8.06
CA VAL A 65 1.66 -20.79 -8.64
C VAL A 65 1.22 -19.59 -9.47
N THR A 66 0.61 -19.89 -10.62
CA THR A 66 0.05 -18.87 -11.52
C THR A 66 -1.36 -18.48 -11.04
N HIS A 67 -1.67 -17.19 -11.05
CA HIS A 67 -3.00 -16.66 -10.75
C HIS A 67 -3.98 -16.97 -11.88
N ASN A 68 -5.22 -17.28 -11.52
CA ASN A 68 -6.29 -17.50 -12.50
C ASN A 68 -6.67 -16.19 -13.21
N ILE A 69 -6.63 -15.09 -12.46
CA ILE A 69 -6.91 -13.74 -12.91
C ILE A 69 -5.79 -12.84 -12.36
N VAL A 70 -5.21 -12.00 -13.22
CA VAL A 70 -4.08 -11.12 -12.87
C VAL A 70 -4.38 -10.27 -11.63
N MET A 71 -3.47 -10.25 -10.68
CA MET A 71 -3.53 -9.38 -9.49
C MET A 71 -2.90 -8.02 -9.81
N GLY A 72 -3.64 -7.19 -10.51
CA GLY A 72 -3.17 -5.89 -10.97
C GLY A 72 -2.97 -4.84 -9.86
N SER A 73 -2.73 -3.63 -10.28
CA SER A 73 -2.61 -2.42 -9.45
C SER A 73 -3.86 -1.56 -9.60
N GLN A 74 -3.84 -0.39 -8.98
CA GLN A 74 -4.88 0.63 -9.14
C GLN A 74 -4.25 1.94 -9.60
N SER A 75 -4.98 2.70 -10.42
CA SER A 75 -4.66 4.09 -10.69
C SER A 75 -4.66 4.89 -9.39
N LYS A 76 -3.90 5.97 -9.32
CA LYS A 76 -3.76 6.79 -8.10
C LYS A 76 -4.31 8.19 -8.36
N ALA A 77 -4.93 8.78 -7.34
CA ALA A 77 -5.24 10.19 -7.23
C ALA A 77 -4.74 10.70 -5.87
N ASN A 78 -4.32 11.96 -5.82
CA ASN A 78 -3.85 12.62 -4.59
C ASN A 78 -4.55 13.95 -4.36
N THR A 79 -5.33 14.41 -5.33
CA THR A 79 -5.97 15.73 -5.34
C THR A 79 -7.44 15.64 -5.75
N GLU A 80 -8.21 16.65 -5.35
CA GLU A 80 -9.61 16.80 -5.75
C GLU A 80 -9.82 16.87 -7.27
N PRO A 81 -9.04 17.66 -8.06
CA PRO A 81 -9.16 17.65 -9.52
C PRO A 81 -8.94 16.29 -10.17
N GLU A 82 -7.96 15.50 -9.69
CA GLU A 82 -7.72 14.14 -10.18
C GLU A 82 -8.91 13.22 -9.88
N MET A 83 -9.49 13.32 -8.68
CA MET A 83 -10.71 12.59 -8.33
C MET A 83 -11.90 13.00 -9.21
N ASN A 84 -12.12 14.29 -9.42
CA ASN A 84 -13.18 14.78 -10.31
C ASN A 84 -12.99 14.30 -11.75
N SER A 85 -11.74 14.23 -12.23
CA SER A 85 -11.44 13.68 -13.56
C SER A 85 -11.84 12.21 -13.66
N TRP A 86 -11.49 11.37 -12.66
CA TRP A 86 -11.89 9.97 -12.65
C TRP A 86 -13.41 9.80 -12.51
N ILE A 87 -14.06 10.54 -11.60
CA ILE A 87 -15.52 10.53 -11.41
C ILE A 87 -16.27 10.80 -12.71
N GLY A 88 -15.72 11.69 -13.56
CA GLY A 88 -16.29 12.00 -14.89
C GLY A 88 -16.20 10.84 -15.89
N THR A 89 -15.49 9.77 -15.60
CA THR A 89 -15.30 8.60 -16.49
C THR A 89 -16.13 7.38 -16.09
N ILE A 90 -16.82 7.41 -14.95
CA ILE A 90 -17.56 6.27 -14.39
C ILE A 90 -19.06 6.55 -14.26
N ASP A 91 -19.86 5.50 -14.04
CA ASP A 91 -21.22 5.64 -13.53
C ASP A 91 -21.17 6.04 -12.06
N ASN A 92 -21.42 7.32 -11.79
CA ASN A 92 -21.35 7.94 -10.47
C ASN A 92 -22.66 7.86 -9.67
N SER A 93 -23.67 7.12 -10.15
CA SER A 93 -24.95 6.97 -9.44
C SER A 93 -24.77 6.38 -8.04
N MET A 94 -23.79 5.46 -7.91
CA MET A 94 -23.34 4.90 -6.64
C MET A 94 -21.86 4.48 -6.74
N VAL A 95 -21.06 4.86 -5.75
CA VAL A 95 -19.63 4.58 -5.66
C VAL A 95 -19.31 4.02 -4.28
N LEU A 96 -18.50 2.97 -4.22
CA LEU A 96 -17.95 2.41 -2.99
C LEU A 96 -16.63 3.10 -2.67
N GLY A 97 -16.49 3.66 -1.46
CA GLY A 97 -15.20 4.02 -0.85
C GLY A 97 -14.83 2.99 0.21
N SER A 98 -13.69 2.32 0.08
CA SER A 98 -13.22 1.34 1.06
C SER A 98 -11.79 1.65 1.50
N PHE A 99 -11.45 1.26 2.73
CA PHE A 99 -10.09 1.44 3.24
C PHE A 99 -9.07 0.73 2.37
N LYS A 100 -8.03 1.45 1.99
CA LYS A 100 -6.87 0.88 1.31
C LYS A 100 -5.92 0.32 2.37
N MET A 101 -6.05 -0.97 2.62
CA MET A 101 -5.26 -1.67 3.63
C MET A 101 -3.77 -1.65 3.25
N ASP A 102 -2.89 -1.46 4.24
CA ASP A 102 -1.43 -1.46 4.05
C ASP A 102 -0.82 -2.76 4.58
N GLY A 103 -0.85 -3.79 3.75
CA GLY A 103 -0.36 -5.13 4.06
C GLY A 103 0.26 -5.83 2.86
N ASN A 104 0.00 -7.14 2.75
CA ASN A 104 0.49 -7.97 1.65
C ASN A 104 -0.69 -8.65 0.95
N SER A 105 -0.84 -8.40 -0.34
CA SER A 105 -1.98 -8.92 -1.09
C SER A 105 -1.94 -10.44 -1.20
N VAL A 106 -3.10 -11.06 -1.03
CA VAL A 106 -3.32 -12.51 -1.13
C VAL A 106 -4.52 -12.83 -2.00
N CYS A 107 -4.41 -13.91 -2.76
CA CYS A 107 -5.49 -14.51 -3.55
C CYS A 107 -5.89 -15.85 -2.95
N LEU A 108 -7.16 -15.99 -2.56
CA LEU A 108 -7.76 -17.21 -2.01
C LEU A 108 -8.61 -17.86 -3.10
N THR A 109 -8.20 -19.00 -3.61
CA THR A 109 -8.95 -19.74 -4.63
C THR A 109 -9.87 -20.75 -3.97
N TYR A 110 -11.16 -20.65 -4.27
CA TYR A 110 -12.19 -21.58 -3.83
C TYR A 110 -12.70 -22.42 -5.02
N LYS A 111 -13.07 -23.66 -4.72
CA LYS A 111 -13.75 -24.55 -5.65
C LYS A 111 -14.93 -25.22 -4.93
N ASN A 112 -16.13 -25.01 -5.45
CA ASN A 112 -17.37 -25.49 -4.85
C ASN A 112 -17.44 -25.13 -3.34
N GLY A 113 -17.18 -23.85 -3.03
CA GLY A 113 -17.17 -23.32 -1.67
C GLY A 113 -16.04 -23.79 -0.77
N LYS A 114 -15.06 -24.57 -1.23
CA LYS A 114 -13.92 -25.04 -0.43
C LYS A 114 -12.64 -24.31 -0.81
N LEU A 115 -11.87 -23.84 0.18
CA LEU A 115 -10.55 -23.27 -0.03
C LEU A 115 -9.61 -24.36 -0.56
N VAL A 116 -9.09 -24.17 -1.77
CA VAL A 116 -8.17 -25.10 -2.42
C VAL A 116 -6.76 -24.57 -2.55
N ARG A 117 -6.60 -23.24 -2.55
CA ARG A 117 -5.28 -22.59 -2.69
C ARG A 117 -5.30 -21.17 -2.13
N ALA A 118 -4.18 -20.74 -1.58
CA ALA A 118 -3.89 -19.34 -1.30
C ALA A 118 -2.52 -18.97 -1.85
N ALA A 119 -2.41 -17.84 -2.55
CA ALA A 119 -1.18 -17.39 -3.16
C ALA A 119 -0.88 -15.94 -2.81
N SER A 120 0.40 -15.60 -2.55
CA SER A 120 0.84 -14.21 -2.48
C SER A 120 0.68 -13.56 -3.86
N ARG A 121 0.64 -12.22 -3.91
CA ARG A 121 0.50 -11.50 -5.18
C ARG A 121 1.66 -11.82 -6.15
N GLY A 122 2.89 -11.88 -5.63
CA GLY A 122 4.08 -11.99 -6.46
C GLY A 122 4.19 -10.82 -7.44
N ASP A 123 4.51 -11.13 -8.70
CA ASP A 123 4.56 -10.15 -9.81
C ASP A 123 3.17 -9.83 -10.40
N GLY A 124 2.09 -10.35 -9.80
CA GLY A 124 0.72 -10.22 -10.27
C GLY A 124 0.25 -11.35 -11.18
N TYR A 125 1.16 -12.08 -11.81
CA TYR A 125 0.89 -13.27 -12.63
C TYR A 125 1.23 -14.55 -11.89
N THR A 126 2.32 -14.53 -11.12
CA THR A 126 2.82 -15.69 -10.36
C THR A 126 3.15 -15.29 -8.94
N GLY A 127 2.68 -16.04 -7.97
CA GLY A 127 2.95 -15.83 -6.55
C GLY A 127 3.46 -17.08 -5.86
N ASP A 128 3.73 -16.99 -4.57
CA ASP A 128 4.09 -18.09 -3.70
C ASP A 128 2.83 -18.83 -3.22
N ASP A 129 2.82 -20.16 -3.27
CA ASP A 129 1.77 -20.96 -2.64
C ASP A 129 1.95 -20.92 -1.12
N ILE A 130 1.12 -20.11 -0.47
CA ILE A 130 1.11 -19.92 0.98
C ILE A 130 -0.12 -20.53 1.64
N THR A 131 -0.72 -21.53 0.99
CA THR A 131 -2.00 -22.14 1.41
C THR A 131 -1.98 -22.57 2.87
N GLU A 132 -0.94 -23.30 3.30
CA GLU A 132 -0.87 -23.81 4.66
C GLU A 132 -0.69 -22.70 5.72
N ASN A 133 0.00 -21.63 5.37
CA ASN A 133 0.15 -20.46 6.22
C ASN A 133 -1.17 -19.71 6.37
N VAL A 134 -1.87 -19.49 5.26
CA VAL A 134 -3.15 -18.76 5.23
C VAL A 134 -4.25 -19.52 5.97
N LYS A 135 -4.24 -20.86 5.96
CA LYS A 135 -5.18 -21.67 6.75
C LYS A 135 -5.08 -21.43 8.26
N LYS A 136 -3.95 -20.95 8.75
CA LYS A 136 -3.73 -20.61 10.16
C LYS A 136 -4.16 -19.16 10.51
N MET A 137 -4.36 -18.31 9.48
CA MET A 137 -4.71 -16.91 9.66
C MET A 137 -6.19 -16.74 10.02
N ASN A 138 -6.52 -15.61 10.63
CA ASN A 138 -7.88 -15.27 11.00
C ASN A 138 -8.70 -14.81 9.78
N PHE A 139 -10.01 -14.94 9.85
CA PHE A 139 -10.99 -14.51 8.85
C PHE A 139 -10.83 -15.17 7.47
N VAL A 140 -10.28 -16.38 7.44
CA VAL A 140 -10.15 -17.20 6.23
C VAL A 140 -11.06 -18.44 6.34
N PRO A 141 -12.31 -18.38 5.85
CA PRO A 141 -13.21 -19.51 5.86
C PRO A 141 -12.67 -20.68 5.02
N GLN A 142 -12.52 -21.86 5.62
CA GLN A 142 -12.07 -23.04 4.90
C GLN A 142 -13.18 -23.62 3.99
N LYS A 143 -14.45 -23.31 4.34
CA LYS A 143 -15.64 -23.67 3.60
C LYS A 143 -16.63 -22.52 3.65
N LEU A 144 -17.10 -22.10 2.49
CA LEU A 144 -18.11 -21.06 2.33
C LEU A 144 -19.51 -21.61 2.53
N VAL A 145 -20.46 -20.72 2.81
CA VAL A 145 -21.89 -21.00 2.82
C VAL A 145 -22.38 -21.19 1.38
N ASP A 146 -21.89 -20.33 0.47
CA ASP A 146 -22.25 -20.37 -0.94
C ASP A 146 -21.42 -21.39 -1.73
N ASP A 147 -22.01 -21.97 -2.78
CA ASP A 147 -21.28 -22.80 -3.76
C ASP A 147 -20.56 -21.86 -4.74
N PHE A 148 -19.40 -21.39 -4.32
CA PHE A 148 -18.59 -20.45 -5.06
C PHE A 148 -17.34 -21.13 -5.63
N THR A 149 -17.11 -20.96 -6.93
CA THR A 149 -15.85 -21.34 -7.60
C THR A 149 -15.23 -20.08 -8.18
N GLY A 150 -14.16 -19.59 -7.53
CA GLY A 150 -13.60 -18.29 -7.86
C GLY A 150 -12.41 -17.91 -6.98
N ASP A 151 -11.91 -16.72 -7.20
CA ASP A 151 -10.84 -16.09 -6.44
C ASP A 151 -11.41 -14.98 -5.54
N VAL A 152 -11.06 -15.01 -4.26
CA VAL A 152 -11.30 -13.93 -3.29
C VAL A 152 -9.96 -13.26 -3.01
N ARG A 153 -9.93 -11.93 -3.13
CA ARG A 153 -8.71 -11.14 -2.91
C ARG A 153 -8.79 -10.37 -1.62
N GLY A 154 -7.71 -10.36 -0.90
CA GLY A 154 -7.57 -9.64 0.36
C GLY A 154 -6.15 -9.18 0.61
N GLU A 155 -5.98 -8.60 1.77
CA GLU A 155 -4.69 -8.17 2.31
C GLU A 155 -4.40 -8.95 3.58
N VAL A 156 -3.21 -9.55 3.68
CA VAL A 156 -2.68 -10.12 4.92
C VAL A 156 -2.16 -8.97 5.76
N LEU A 157 -2.68 -8.85 6.97
CA LEU A 157 -2.44 -7.74 7.88
C LEU A 157 -1.95 -8.23 9.23
N LEU A 158 -1.09 -7.43 9.84
CA LEU A 158 -0.75 -7.53 11.25
C LEU A 158 -1.39 -6.35 11.97
N SER A 159 -2.31 -6.60 12.91
CA SER A 159 -2.90 -5.51 13.68
C SER A 159 -1.85 -4.81 14.55
N ARG A 160 -2.03 -3.51 14.81
CA ARG A 160 -1.14 -2.72 15.68
C ARG A 160 -1.02 -3.34 17.08
N LYS A 161 -2.11 -3.91 17.58
CA LYS A 161 -2.15 -4.63 18.86
C LYS A 161 -1.27 -5.88 18.82
N ASN A 162 -1.40 -6.71 17.79
CA ASN A 162 -0.64 -7.95 17.65
C ASN A 162 0.83 -7.66 17.38
N LYS A 163 1.14 -6.64 16.56
CA LYS A 163 2.53 -6.18 16.36
C LYS A 163 3.18 -5.81 17.68
N LYS A 164 2.53 -4.98 18.49
CA LYS A 164 3.09 -4.55 19.79
C LYS A 164 3.29 -5.71 20.76
N LYS A 165 2.39 -6.70 20.72
CA LYS A 165 2.39 -7.81 21.70
C LYS A 165 3.31 -8.96 21.31
N TYR A 166 3.32 -9.35 20.02
CA TYR A 166 3.96 -10.59 19.56
C TYR A 166 5.17 -10.36 18.67
N PHE A 167 5.25 -9.19 18.01
CA PHE A 167 6.26 -8.91 16.99
C PHE A 167 6.84 -7.50 17.13
N PRO A 168 7.32 -7.11 18.33
CA PRO A 168 7.83 -5.75 18.58
C PRO A 168 9.08 -5.40 17.77
N GLU A 169 9.82 -6.41 17.28
CA GLU A 169 11.05 -6.29 16.50
C GLU A 169 10.81 -5.71 15.08
N PHE A 170 9.65 -5.92 14.50
CA PHE A 170 9.38 -5.38 13.17
C PHE A 170 9.16 -3.86 13.20
N LYS A 171 9.69 -3.17 12.19
CA LYS A 171 9.61 -1.71 12.07
C LYS A 171 8.16 -1.20 11.98
N ASN A 172 7.31 -1.85 11.19
CA ASN A 172 5.91 -1.52 10.99
C ASN A 172 5.04 -2.77 10.80
N CYS A 173 3.71 -2.60 10.77
CA CYS A 173 2.77 -3.72 10.64
C CYS A 173 2.90 -4.44 9.30
N ARG A 174 3.11 -3.72 8.20
CA ARG A 174 3.30 -4.31 6.86
C ARG A 174 4.53 -5.21 6.79
N ASN A 175 5.68 -4.74 7.31
CA ASN A 175 6.90 -5.55 7.35
C ASN A 175 6.73 -6.78 8.24
N GLY A 176 6.02 -6.63 9.36
CA GLY A 176 5.68 -7.75 10.25
C GLY A 176 4.80 -8.78 9.55
N ALA A 177 3.73 -8.34 8.88
CA ALA A 177 2.86 -9.23 8.10
C ALA A 177 3.65 -9.97 7.01
N SER A 178 4.50 -9.24 6.25
CA SER A 178 5.35 -9.82 5.20
C SER A 178 6.34 -10.85 5.75
N GLY A 179 7.01 -10.54 6.85
CA GLY A 179 7.97 -11.47 7.47
C GLY A 179 7.30 -12.74 7.97
N VAL A 180 6.23 -12.60 8.76
CA VAL A 180 5.54 -13.73 9.39
C VAL A 180 4.86 -14.64 8.36
N MET A 181 4.18 -14.07 7.35
CA MET A 181 3.49 -14.89 6.35
C MET A 181 4.43 -15.73 5.47
N LYS A 182 5.73 -15.41 5.48
CA LYS A 182 6.78 -16.10 4.73
C LYS A 182 7.54 -17.15 5.53
N HIS A 183 7.18 -17.39 6.79
CA HIS A 183 7.75 -18.50 7.56
C HIS A 183 7.32 -19.83 6.94
N LEU A 184 8.28 -20.68 6.57
CA LEU A 184 8.00 -21.97 5.88
C LEU A 184 7.15 -22.92 6.72
N ASP A 185 7.26 -22.85 8.03
CA ASP A 185 6.49 -23.63 8.99
C ASP A 185 5.16 -22.96 9.39
N GLY A 186 4.93 -21.74 8.91
CA GLY A 186 3.77 -20.90 9.22
C GLY A 186 3.69 -20.49 10.69
N ALA A 187 4.81 -20.44 11.40
CA ALA A 187 4.85 -19.96 12.78
C ALA A 187 4.45 -18.49 12.88
N GLY A 188 3.53 -18.16 13.79
CA GLY A 188 3.04 -16.81 14.01
C GLY A 188 1.88 -16.38 13.11
N CYS A 189 1.54 -17.17 12.05
CA CYS A 189 0.46 -16.83 11.14
C CYS A 189 -0.92 -16.75 11.83
N GLU A 190 -1.10 -17.39 12.98
CA GLU A 190 -2.30 -17.29 13.81
C GLU A 190 -2.56 -15.88 14.38
N HIS A 191 -1.56 -14.99 14.30
CA HIS A 191 -1.66 -13.59 14.71
C HIS A 191 -1.89 -12.63 13.55
N LEU A 192 -1.97 -13.15 12.32
CA LEU A 192 -2.27 -12.39 11.11
C LEU A 192 -3.77 -12.50 10.78
N ASP A 193 -4.28 -11.44 10.17
CA ASP A 193 -5.66 -11.34 9.73
C ASP A 193 -5.70 -11.17 8.20
N VAL A 194 -6.72 -11.75 7.56
CA VAL A 194 -6.99 -11.50 6.14
C VAL A 194 -8.23 -10.64 6.02
N VAL A 195 -8.07 -9.44 5.44
CA VAL A 195 -9.17 -8.51 5.15
C VAL A 195 -9.43 -8.51 3.66
N CYS A 196 -10.63 -8.91 3.26
CA CYS A 196 -10.99 -9.08 1.85
C CYS A 196 -11.64 -7.84 1.26
N TYR A 197 -11.36 -7.57 -0.02
CA TYR A 197 -11.85 -6.38 -0.72
C TYR A 197 -12.35 -6.64 -2.14
N ASP A 198 -12.19 -7.88 -2.66
CA ASP A 198 -12.62 -8.26 -3.99
C ASP A 198 -12.91 -9.76 -4.07
N ALA A 199 -13.81 -10.15 -4.97
CA ALA A 199 -14.08 -11.53 -5.33
C ALA A 199 -14.49 -11.63 -6.79
N GLN A 200 -14.07 -12.69 -7.47
CA GLN A 200 -14.38 -12.92 -8.88
C GLN A 200 -14.63 -14.40 -9.15
N TYR A 201 -15.74 -14.73 -9.82
CA TYR A 201 -15.96 -16.08 -10.33
C TYR A 201 -14.93 -16.43 -11.41
N LEU A 202 -14.49 -17.69 -11.46
CA LEU A 202 -13.67 -18.18 -12.57
C LEU A 202 -14.50 -18.40 -13.84
N SER A 203 -15.79 -18.71 -13.71
CA SER A 203 -16.74 -18.74 -14.81
C SER A 203 -16.86 -17.35 -15.46
N LYS A 204 -16.98 -17.32 -16.79
CA LYS A 204 -17.23 -16.07 -17.53
C LYS A 204 -18.71 -15.65 -17.55
N THR A 205 -19.58 -16.53 -17.09
CA THR A 205 -21.04 -16.34 -17.12
C THR A 205 -21.61 -15.96 -15.76
N GLU A 206 -20.82 -16.07 -14.69
CA GLU A 206 -21.21 -15.73 -13.33
C GLU A 206 -20.51 -14.45 -12.88
N GLU A 207 -21.24 -13.55 -12.25
CA GLU A 207 -20.74 -12.26 -11.76
C GLU A 207 -21.56 -11.75 -10.58
N PHE A 208 -20.96 -10.88 -9.78
CA PHE A 208 -21.68 -10.20 -8.69
C PHE A 208 -22.56 -9.05 -9.18
N GLY A 209 -22.28 -8.50 -10.34
CA GLY A 209 -22.96 -7.36 -10.95
C GLY A 209 -22.69 -6.03 -10.26
N THR A 210 -22.65 -5.99 -8.93
CA THR A 210 -22.41 -4.78 -8.15
C THR A 210 -21.46 -5.01 -6.97
N GLN A 211 -20.78 -3.92 -6.52
CA GLN A 211 -19.95 -3.94 -5.31
C GLN A 211 -20.79 -4.25 -4.06
N GLN A 212 -22.06 -3.81 -4.01
CA GLN A 212 -22.97 -4.15 -2.91
C GLN A 212 -23.17 -5.67 -2.77
N ASN A 213 -23.43 -6.36 -3.89
CA ASN A 213 -23.57 -7.82 -3.89
C ASN A 213 -22.27 -8.52 -3.51
N LEU A 214 -21.13 -8.00 -3.98
CA LEU A 214 -19.81 -8.54 -3.67
C LEU A 214 -19.50 -8.42 -2.17
N VAL A 215 -19.72 -7.26 -1.58
CA VAL A 215 -19.51 -7.06 -0.13
C VAL A 215 -20.46 -7.95 0.67
N SER A 216 -21.74 -8.03 0.30
CA SER A 216 -22.71 -8.93 0.95
C SER A 216 -22.28 -10.40 0.85
N PHE A 217 -21.68 -10.81 -0.27
CA PHE A 217 -21.11 -12.15 -0.42
C PHE A 217 -19.95 -12.38 0.54
N LEU A 218 -19.01 -11.43 0.67
CA LEU A 218 -17.88 -11.55 1.59
C LEU A 218 -18.37 -11.71 3.03
N GLU A 219 -19.25 -10.83 3.48
CA GLU A 219 -19.78 -10.84 4.86
C GLU A 219 -20.57 -12.13 5.16
N ARG A 220 -21.47 -12.54 4.25
CA ARG A 220 -22.28 -13.74 4.40
C ARG A 220 -21.45 -15.01 4.50
N ASN A 221 -20.30 -15.04 3.82
CA ASN A 221 -19.41 -16.19 3.85
C ASN A 221 -18.36 -16.15 4.95
N GLY A 222 -18.42 -15.15 5.86
CA GLY A 222 -17.57 -15.07 7.06
C GLY A 222 -16.19 -14.46 6.81
N PHE A 223 -15.97 -13.80 5.67
CA PHE A 223 -14.78 -12.99 5.47
C PHE A 223 -14.90 -11.67 6.26
N LYS A 224 -13.77 -11.15 6.73
CA LYS A 224 -13.68 -9.76 7.17
C LYS A 224 -13.52 -8.87 5.94
N ALA A 225 -14.56 -8.12 5.60
CA ALA A 225 -14.48 -7.13 4.52
C ALA A 225 -13.67 -5.90 4.98
N ALA A 226 -12.95 -5.25 4.05
CA ALA A 226 -12.36 -3.95 4.30
C ALA A 226 -13.47 -2.95 4.66
N GLU A 227 -13.24 -2.07 5.62
CA GLU A 227 -14.24 -1.05 5.98
C GLU A 227 -14.59 -0.20 4.77
N TYR A 228 -15.90 0.09 4.61
CA TYR A 228 -16.43 0.71 3.42
C TYR A 228 -17.60 1.64 3.70
N ARG A 229 -17.85 2.56 2.76
CA ARG A 229 -19.03 3.43 2.71
C ARG A 229 -19.47 3.62 1.27
N PHE A 230 -20.80 3.61 1.03
CA PHE A 230 -21.38 3.92 -0.29
C PHE A 230 -21.76 5.40 -0.38
N PHE A 231 -21.46 6.00 -1.53
CA PHE A 231 -21.76 7.38 -1.85
C PHE A 231 -22.62 7.45 -3.12
N LYS A 232 -23.63 8.33 -3.12
CA LYS A 232 -24.44 8.65 -4.31
C LYS A 232 -23.95 9.96 -4.89
N ASN A 233 -23.76 10.01 -6.21
CA ASN A 233 -23.31 11.22 -6.91
C ASN A 233 -22.06 11.84 -6.25
N LEU A 234 -21.05 10.99 -6.03
CA LEU A 234 -19.79 11.36 -5.38
C LEU A 234 -19.16 12.58 -6.08
N THR A 235 -18.66 13.54 -5.31
CA THR A 235 -17.80 14.62 -5.80
C THR A 235 -16.37 14.42 -5.33
N GLY A 236 -15.40 15.06 -6.02
CA GLY A 236 -14.02 15.05 -5.57
C GLY A 236 -13.87 15.59 -4.16
N LYS A 237 -14.67 16.63 -3.81
CA LYS A 237 -14.71 17.17 -2.46
C LYS A 237 -15.16 16.14 -1.42
N ASP A 238 -16.24 15.39 -1.68
CA ASP A 238 -16.73 14.35 -0.77
C ASP A 238 -15.66 13.26 -0.57
N ALA A 239 -14.94 12.91 -1.64
CA ALA A 239 -13.84 11.94 -1.56
C ALA A 239 -12.70 12.43 -0.69
N MET A 240 -12.32 13.71 -0.81
CA MET A 240 -11.27 14.33 0.03
C MET A 240 -11.72 14.48 1.48
N ASP A 241 -12.98 14.88 1.72
CA ASP A 241 -13.54 15.02 3.05
C ASP A 241 -13.59 13.65 3.76
N TYR A 242 -13.98 12.59 3.06
CA TYR A 242 -13.96 11.23 3.62
C TYR A 242 -12.54 10.73 3.90
N LEU A 243 -11.58 10.98 3.00
CA LEU A 243 -10.18 10.68 3.25
C LEU A 243 -9.70 11.37 4.53
N LYS A 244 -10.03 12.65 4.68
CA LYS A 244 -9.67 13.44 5.87
C LYS A 244 -10.33 12.87 7.13
N GLU A 245 -11.64 12.60 7.11
CA GLU A 245 -12.38 11.99 8.23
C GLU A 245 -11.68 10.73 8.74
N VAL A 246 -11.33 9.81 7.82
CA VAL A 246 -10.68 8.54 8.16
C VAL A 246 -9.27 8.75 8.71
N PHE A 247 -8.50 9.67 8.15
CA PHE A 247 -7.14 9.92 8.59
C PHE A 247 -7.05 10.80 9.85
N ASP A 248 -8.07 11.57 10.19
CA ASP A 248 -8.16 12.27 11.48
C ASP A 248 -8.32 11.27 12.64
N ASP A 249 -8.90 10.08 12.40
CA ASP A 249 -9.03 8.98 13.38
C ASP A 249 -7.98 7.88 13.20
N PHE A 250 -6.94 8.12 12.40
CA PHE A 250 -5.94 7.10 12.01
C PHE A 250 -5.34 6.34 13.20
N ASP A 251 -5.04 7.04 14.31
CA ASP A 251 -4.38 6.43 15.47
C ASP A 251 -5.24 5.38 16.19
N ASN A 252 -6.56 5.43 16.01
CA ASN A 252 -7.52 4.48 16.58
C ASN A 252 -7.80 3.29 15.65
N LEU A 253 -7.32 3.31 14.42
CA LEU A 253 -7.53 2.20 13.49
C LEU A 253 -6.82 0.94 13.97
N GLU A 254 -7.45 -0.21 13.77
CA GLU A 254 -6.89 -1.53 14.09
C GLU A 254 -5.69 -1.86 13.22
N TYR A 255 -5.75 -1.47 11.93
CA TYR A 255 -4.71 -1.72 10.92
C TYR A 255 -4.22 -0.42 10.31
N ASP A 256 -3.02 -0.49 9.74
CA ASP A 256 -2.50 0.59 8.93
C ASP A 256 -3.20 0.62 7.55
N ILE A 257 -3.47 1.84 7.07
CA ILE A 257 -4.04 2.11 5.74
C ILE A 257 -3.19 3.14 5.03
N ASP A 258 -3.19 3.13 3.70
CA ASP A 258 -2.44 4.10 2.89
C ASP A 258 -3.33 4.98 1.98
N GLY A 259 -4.64 4.90 2.17
CA GLY A 259 -5.63 5.69 1.41
C GLY A 259 -7.03 5.09 1.43
N ILE A 260 -7.84 5.52 0.48
CA ILE A 260 -9.18 5.01 0.20
C ILE A 260 -9.22 4.49 -1.24
N VAL A 261 -9.74 3.29 -1.44
CA VAL A 261 -10.03 2.75 -2.77
C VAL A 261 -11.47 3.09 -3.12
N TRP A 262 -11.64 3.80 -4.22
CA TRP A 262 -12.93 4.14 -4.78
C TRP A 262 -13.25 3.21 -5.94
N LYS A 263 -14.48 2.69 -5.98
CA LYS A 263 -14.93 1.74 -7.01
C LYS A 263 -16.33 2.11 -7.47
N GLN A 264 -16.56 2.14 -8.79
CA GLN A 264 -17.90 2.18 -9.35
C GLN A 264 -18.72 1.02 -8.81
N ASN A 265 -19.98 1.25 -8.45
CA ASN A 265 -20.82 0.17 -7.88
C ASN A 265 -21.12 -0.93 -8.91
N THR A 266 -21.44 -0.58 -10.16
CA THR A 266 -21.60 -1.57 -11.23
C THR A 266 -20.25 -2.12 -11.64
N ILE A 267 -20.07 -3.44 -11.53
CA ILE A 267 -18.81 -4.12 -11.85
C ILE A 267 -18.71 -4.34 -13.35
N ASP A 268 -17.67 -3.78 -13.97
CA ASP A 268 -17.31 -4.12 -15.35
C ASP A 268 -16.31 -5.30 -15.32
N MET A 269 -16.82 -6.50 -15.57
CA MET A 269 -16.00 -7.72 -15.54
C MET A 269 -14.95 -7.76 -16.65
N ASN A 270 -15.19 -7.10 -17.77
CA ASN A 270 -14.20 -7.03 -18.83
C ASN A 270 -13.03 -6.14 -18.39
N ASP A 271 -13.32 -4.94 -17.84
CA ASP A 271 -12.31 -4.05 -17.28
C ASP A 271 -11.50 -4.74 -16.16
N MET A 272 -12.19 -5.42 -15.23
CA MET A 272 -11.55 -6.09 -14.09
C MET A 272 -10.65 -7.27 -14.47
N ARG A 273 -10.93 -7.95 -15.59
CA ARG A 273 -10.17 -9.15 -16.01
C ARG A 273 -9.06 -8.86 -17.01
N THR A 274 -9.22 -7.82 -17.84
CA THR A 274 -8.30 -7.53 -18.95
C THR A 274 -7.31 -6.41 -18.64
N ASN A 275 -7.65 -5.53 -17.69
CA ASN A 275 -6.81 -4.41 -17.33
C ASN A 275 -6.06 -4.65 -16.02
N GLU A 276 -4.74 -4.53 -16.05
CA GLU A 276 -3.91 -4.56 -14.84
C GLU A 276 -4.27 -3.41 -13.88
N ARG A 277 -4.80 -2.31 -14.42
CA ARG A 277 -5.33 -1.15 -13.67
C ARG A 277 -6.75 -0.87 -14.13
N PRO A 278 -7.76 -1.51 -13.52
CA PRO A 278 -9.15 -1.29 -13.89
C PRO A 278 -9.53 0.19 -13.84
N LYS A 279 -10.19 0.70 -14.89
CA LYS A 279 -10.58 2.11 -15.02
C LYS A 279 -11.70 2.48 -14.06
N THR A 280 -12.52 1.50 -13.68
CA THR A 280 -13.63 1.66 -12.74
C THR A 280 -13.20 1.78 -11.28
N ASN A 281 -11.89 1.65 -11.01
CA ASN A 281 -11.31 1.75 -9.67
C ASN A 281 -10.16 2.77 -9.62
N ILE A 282 -10.08 3.50 -8.50
CA ILE A 282 -8.95 4.41 -8.23
C ILE A 282 -8.60 4.41 -6.74
N ALA A 283 -7.33 4.55 -6.41
CA ALA A 283 -6.85 4.75 -5.06
C ALA A 283 -6.59 6.23 -4.79
N LEU A 284 -7.35 6.83 -3.90
CA LEU A 284 -7.07 8.16 -3.38
C LEU A 284 -6.12 8.07 -2.19
N LYS A 285 -4.95 8.68 -2.31
CA LYS A 285 -3.94 8.73 -1.26
C LYS A 285 -3.80 10.15 -0.72
N PRO A 286 -3.45 10.32 0.57
CA PRO A 286 -3.13 11.63 1.10
C PRO A 286 -2.01 12.28 0.29
N ALA A 287 -2.21 13.54 -0.10
CA ALA A 287 -1.16 14.32 -0.76
C ALA A 287 0.03 14.51 0.20
N LYS A 288 1.25 14.36 -0.31
CA LYS A 288 2.46 14.73 0.45
C LYS A 288 2.49 16.24 0.56
N VAL A 289 2.24 16.78 1.74
CA VAL A 289 2.35 18.22 2.01
C VAL A 289 3.69 18.49 2.66
N PHE A 290 4.44 19.41 2.06
CA PHE A 290 5.74 19.84 2.57
C PHE A 290 5.62 21.22 3.22
N LYS A 291 6.36 21.44 4.29
CA LYS A 291 6.50 22.74 4.94
C LYS A 291 7.94 22.99 5.32
N GLU A 292 8.32 24.24 5.26
CA GLU A 292 9.63 24.72 5.73
C GLU A 292 9.51 25.22 7.16
N THR A 293 10.50 24.93 7.96
CA THR A 293 10.64 25.41 9.33
C THR A 293 12.11 25.49 9.72
N ILE A 294 12.42 25.94 10.92
CA ILE A 294 13.79 26.05 11.44
C ILE A 294 14.03 24.92 12.43
N LEU A 295 15.19 24.26 12.33
CA LEU A 295 15.68 23.31 13.31
C LEU A 295 16.25 24.07 14.52
N GLU A 296 15.53 24.05 15.63
CA GLU A 296 15.93 24.76 16.86
C GLU A 296 16.87 23.95 17.73
N ASN A 297 16.66 22.62 17.77
CA ASN A 297 17.48 21.71 18.58
C ASN A 297 17.37 20.27 18.07
N ILE A 298 18.29 19.41 18.51
CA ILE A 298 18.25 17.97 18.29
C ILE A 298 18.26 17.28 19.65
N GLU A 299 17.17 16.57 19.97
CA GLU A 299 17.08 15.76 21.18
C GLU A 299 17.40 14.30 20.85
N TRP A 300 18.09 13.64 21.75
CA TRP A 300 18.45 12.24 21.60
C TRP A 300 17.59 11.36 22.50
N GLN A 301 16.93 10.38 21.90
CA GLN A 301 16.10 9.42 22.62
C GLN A 301 16.68 8.02 22.50
N VAL A 302 16.73 7.29 23.61
CA VAL A 302 17.06 5.86 23.58
C VAL A 302 15.77 5.06 23.38
N ARG A 303 15.68 4.35 22.27
CA ARG A 303 14.58 3.42 21.97
C ARG A 303 15.17 2.04 21.64
N ASN A 304 14.75 1.01 22.36
CA ASN A 304 15.23 -0.37 22.16
C ASN A 304 16.76 -0.48 22.08
N GLY A 305 17.49 0.27 22.94
CA GLY A 305 18.96 0.27 22.95
C GLY A 305 19.63 1.08 21.83
N THR A 306 18.85 1.71 20.94
CA THR A 306 19.37 2.54 19.83
C THR A 306 19.14 4.01 20.12
N LEU A 307 20.18 4.82 19.91
CA LEU A 307 20.10 6.28 20.03
C LEU A 307 19.47 6.86 18.76
N THR A 308 18.31 7.53 18.92
CA THR A 308 17.52 8.06 17.81
C THR A 308 17.42 9.58 17.94
N PRO A 309 17.82 10.37 16.91
CA PRO A 309 17.69 11.82 16.92
C PRO A 309 16.24 12.26 16.62
N VAL A 310 15.79 13.25 17.35
CA VAL A 310 14.50 13.92 17.15
C VAL A 310 14.73 15.42 17.01
N ALA A 311 14.32 15.98 15.90
CA ALA A 311 14.37 17.43 15.68
C ALA A 311 13.35 18.15 16.56
N VAL A 312 13.76 19.20 17.20
CA VAL A 312 12.90 20.25 17.76
C VAL A 312 12.85 21.40 16.76
N LEU A 313 11.66 21.78 16.37
CA LEU A 313 11.40 22.72 15.27
C LEU A 313 10.67 23.97 15.74
N SER A 314 10.92 25.09 15.09
CA SER A 314 9.99 26.21 15.18
C SER A 314 8.60 25.74 14.79
N PRO A 315 7.56 25.99 15.63
CA PRO A 315 6.23 25.48 15.37
C PRO A 315 5.70 25.89 14.00
N VAL A 316 5.20 24.93 13.23
CA VAL A 316 4.64 25.16 11.88
C VAL A 316 3.36 24.35 11.68
N GLU A 317 2.37 24.97 11.06
CA GLU A 317 1.12 24.30 10.72
C GLU A 317 1.29 23.38 9.50
N LEU A 318 0.99 22.09 9.69
CA LEU A 318 1.07 21.07 8.63
C LEU A 318 -0.13 20.11 8.73
N GLN A 319 -1.00 20.17 7.74
CA GLN A 319 -2.21 19.32 7.65
C GLN A 319 -3.09 19.41 8.90
N GLY A 320 -3.36 20.63 9.38
CA GLY A 320 -4.24 20.90 10.51
C GLY A 320 -3.65 20.60 11.90
N ALA A 321 -2.35 20.29 11.97
CA ALA A 321 -1.64 20.12 13.23
C ALA A 321 -0.43 21.03 13.34
N THR A 322 -0.18 21.58 14.52
CA THR A 322 1.05 22.34 14.81
C THR A 322 2.19 21.37 15.07
N ILE A 323 3.18 21.37 14.21
CA ILE A 323 4.35 20.50 14.28
C ILE A 323 5.50 21.26 14.93
N SER A 324 5.97 20.79 16.06
CA SER A 324 7.18 21.28 16.77
C SER A 324 8.27 20.22 16.91
N ARG A 325 8.02 19.00 16.45
CA ARG A 325 8.98 17.88 16.51
C ARG A 325 8.89 17.03 15.25
N ALA A 326 10.03 16.57 14.75
CA ALA A 326 10.08 15.67 13.60
C ALA A 326 11.18 14.61 13.76
N SER A 327 11.01 13.46 13.11
CA SER A 327 12.03 12.43 13.07
C SER A 327 13.19 12.85 12.16
N LEU A 328 14.42 12.58 12.61
CA LEU A 328 15.64 12.68 11.82
C LEU A 328 16.14 11.30 11.36
N CYS A 329 15.30 10.29 11.41
CA CYS A 329 15.57 8.90 11.05
C CYS A 329 16.67 8.28 11.94
N ASN A 330 17.94 8.49 11.61
CA ASN A 330 19.11 7.96 12.33
C ASN A 330 20.32 8.89 12.19
N ILE A 331 21.42 8.53 12.82
CA ILE A 331 22.67 9.31 12.81
C ILE A 331 23.25 9.45 11.40
N ALA A 332 23.25 8.36 10.61
CA ALA A 332 23.77 8.39 9.25
C ALA A 332 23.00 9.37 8.36
N CYS A 333 21.68 9.44 8.52
CA CYS A 333 20.84 10.39 7.81
C CYS A 333 21.17 11.86 8.18
N LEU A 334 21.48 12.11 9.46
CA LEU A 334 21.90 13.42 9.96
C LEU A 334 23.23 13.87 9.32
N GLU A 335 24.23 12.96 9.29
CA GLU A 335 25.54 13.20 8.69
C GLU A 335 25.45 13.39 7.17
N GLN A 336 24.62 12.58 6.48
CA GLN A 336 24.41 12.68 5.04
C GLN A 336 23.83 14.04 4.66
N MET A 337 22.82 14.53 5.38
CA MET A 337 22.21 15.83 5.13
C MET A 337 23.15 16.99 5.53
N GLY A 338 24.11 16.77 6.44
CA GLY A 338 24.93 17.84 7.01
C GLY A 338 24.10 18.86 7.76
N ILE A 339 23.05 18.40 8.46
CA ILE A 339 22.07 19.25 9.12
C ILE A 339 22.64 19.83 10.42
N GLU A 340 22.45 21.14 10.64
CA GLU A 340 22.89 21.84 11.82
C GLU A 340 21.75 22.61 12.48
N ILE A 341 21.86 22.87 13.78
CA ILE A 341 20.91 23.71 14.51
C ILE A 341 20.91 25.12 13.89
N GLY A 342 19.72 25.67 13.68
CA GLY A 342 19.51 26.94 13.00
C GLY A 342 19.27 26.81 11.50
N HIS A 343 19.51 25.64 10.89
CA HIS A 343 19.20 25.43 9.50
C HIS A 343 17.70 25.45 9.22
N LYS A 344 17.35 25.95 8.04
CA LYS A 344 16.01 25.86 7.48
C LYS A 344 15.84 24.47 6.88
N VAL A 345 14.81 23.77 7.30
CA VAL A 345 14.55 22.39 6.92
C VAL A 345 13.16 22.24 6.31
N MET A 346 13.03 21.29 5.38
CA MET A 346 11.74 20.90 4.84
C MET A 346 11.26 19.65 5.57
N ILE A 347 10.03 19.69 6.06
CA ILE A 347 9.37 18.58 6.72
C ILE A 347 8.19 18.08 5.89
N CYS A 348 7.88 16.79 6.01
CA CYS A 348 6.62 16.22 5.53
C CYS A 348 6.01 15.31 6.61
N ARG A 349 4.70 15.11 6.55
CA ARG A 349 4.03 14.00 7.24
C ARG A 349 3.93 12.84 6.27
N CYS A 350 4.81 11.86 6.42
CA CYS A 350 4.75 10.63 5.64
C CYS A 350 3.68 9.71 6.24
N GLY A 351 2.65 9.39 5.47
CA GLY A 351 1.51 8.60 5.95
C GLY A 351 0.69 9.32 7.04
N MET A 352 0.68 10.65 7.05
CA MET A 352 -0.05 11.54 7.97
C MET A 352 0.26 11.39 9.47
N ILE A 353 1.24 10.56 9.89
CA ILE A 353 1.41 10.22 11.30
C ILE A 353 2.64 10.88 11.91
N ILE A 354 3.82 10.65 11.35
CA ILE A 354 5.08 11.12 11.95
C ILE A 354 5.72 12.16 11.04
N PRO A 355 5.85 13.42 11.52
CA PRO A 355 6.63 14.41 10.79
C PRO A 355 8.09 13.96 10.66
N LYS A 356 8.64 14.09 9.46
CA LYS A 356 10.06 13.81 9.18
C LYS A 356 10.70 15.00 8.52
N ILE A 357 11.96 15.26 8.82
CA ILE A 357 12.79 16.13 8.01
C ILE A 357 13.21 15.35 6.77
N ILE A 358 12.96 15.94 5.60
CA ILE A 358 13.23 15.31 4.30
C ILE A 358 14.30 16.03 3.50
N LYS A 359 14.57 17.31 3.82
CA LYS A 359 15.60 18.10 3.17
C LYS A 359 16.14 19.14 4.13
N ASP A 360 17.43 19.34 4.12
CA ASP A 360 18.08 20.55 4.64
C ASP A 360 18.17 21.57 3.51
N ILE A 361 17.52 22.72 3.68
CA ILE A 361 17.45 23.75 2.64
C ILE A 361 18.77 24.51 2.51
N ASN A 362 19.53 24.63 3.61
CA ASN A 362 20.80 25.34 3.63
C ASN A 362 21.89 24.54 2.89
N THR A 363 21.94 23.24 3.07
CA THR A 363 22.88 22.37 2.37
C THR A 363 22.38 21.90 0.99
N GLY A 364 21.06 21.98 0.75
CA GLY A 364 20.39 21.45 -0.43
C GLY A 364 20.25 19.93 -0.45
N LYS A 365 20.76 19.23 0.57
CA LYS A 365 20.76 17.75 0.65
C LYS A 365 19.45 17.21 1.20
N TYR A 366 19.07 16.06 0.69
CA TYR A 366 17.87 15.32 1.10
C TYR A 366 18.21 14.21 2.10
N ALA A 367 17.24 13.87 2.94
CA ALA A 367 17.29 12.62 3.70
C ALA A 367 17.22 11.45 2.73
N GLU A 368 17.88 10.34 3.06
CA GLU A 368 17.87 9.12 2.28
C GLU A 368 16.43 8.71 1.92
N GLY A 369 16.18 8.51 0.62
CA GLY A 369 14.87 8.17 0.09
C GLY A 369 13.89 9.34 -0.08
N TYR A 370 14.35 10.59 -0.10
CA TYR A 370 13.51 11.78 -0.24
C TYR A 370 13.99 12.78 -1.31
N GLU A 371 14.89 12.39 -2.17
CA GLU A 371 15.28 13.24 -3.31
C GLU A 371 14.05 13.47 -4.21
N LEU A 372 13.70 14.77 -4.40
CA LEU A 372 12.56 15.22 -5.21
C LEU A 372 13.01 15.51 -6.63
#